data_bccb68daae52871fc93e5c3940e40c12
#
_entry.id   bccb68daae52871fc93e5c3940e40c12
#
_cell.length_a   1.000
_cell.length_b   1.000
_cell.length_c   1.000
_cell.angle_alpha   90.00
_cell.angle_beta   90.00
_cell.angle_gamma   90.00
#
_symmetry.space_group_name_H-M   'P 1'
#
loop_
_entity.id
_entity.type
_entity.pdbx_description
1 polymer ?
#
loop_
_entity_poly.entity_id
_entity_poly.type
_entity_poly.pdbx_seq_one_letter_code
_entity_poly.pdbx_strand_id
1 'polypeptide(L)'
;MTFETIIATTQGPDTRRVGIVTLNRPKQLNALNDQLMDELGTALKAFDADDSIGCMILTGSEKAFAAGADIGAMASYGFADAYGKDFITRNWEQIRSIRKPVIAAVSGFALGGGCELAMMCDFIIAADNAKFGQPEIKLGIIPGAGGTQRLPRAVGKAKAMDMALTGRMMDAVEAERSGLVSRVVPLDKLMDEALGAALMICDLGQLAVMAAKESVNRSF
;
A
#
# COMPACT_ATOMS: atom_id res chain seq x y z
N MET A 1 5.37 21.00 1.31
CA MET A 1 4.53 20.61 2.48
C MET A 1 5.41 19.90 3.47
N THR A 2 5.28 20.16 4.76
CA THR A 2 6.05 19.46 5.79
C THR A 2 5.11 18.44 6.42
N PHE A 3 5.52 17.17 6.43
CA PHE A 3 4.79 16.05 7.02
C PHE A 3 5.57 15.52 8.23
N GLU A 4 4.90 14.92 9.20
CA GLU A 4 5.51 14.36 10.40
C GLU A 4 5.66 12.84 10.33
N THR A 5 4.71 12.15 9.67
CA THR A 5 4.60 10.69 9.66
C THR A 5 4.94 10.06 8.32
N ILE A 6 5.18 10.89 7.30
CA ILE A 6 5.65 10.47 5.98
C ILE A 6 6.77 11.39 5.48
N ILE A 7 7.52 10.90 4.48
CA ILE A 7 8.46 11.70 3.71
C ILE A 7 7.98 11.67 2.26
N ALA A 8 7.71 12.86 1.67
CA ALA A 8 7.32 13.00 0.28
C ALA A 8 8.44 13.65 -0.54
N THR A 9 8.91 12.97 -1.58
CA THR A 9 9.99 13.42 -2.47
C THR A 9 9.63 13.17 -3.92
N THR A 10 10.42 13.70 -4.85
CA THR A 10 10.27 13.41 -6.27
C THR A 10 11.62 13.03 -6.88
N GLN A 11 11.62 12.12 -7.86
CA GLN A 11 12.81 11.73 -8.63
C GLN A 11 12.49 11.69 -10.13
N GLY A 12 13.53 11.84 -10.96
CA GLY A 12 13.44 11.81 -12.41
C GLY A 12 13.51 13.19 -13.06
N PRO A 13 13.39 13.28 -14.40
CA PRO A 13 13.43 14.53 -15.16
C PRO A 13 12.28 15.46 -14.79
N ASP A 14 12.47 16.77 -14.89
CA ASP A 14 11.47 17.78 -14.46
C ASP A 14 10.08 17.65 -15.10
N THR A 15 9.98 17.07 -16.28
CA THR A 15 8.72 16.92 -17.02
C THR A 15 8.04 15.56 -16.84
N ARG A 16 8.71 14.59 -16.16
CA ARG A 16 8.25 13.20 -16.03
C ARG A 16 8.80 12.58 -14.75
N ARG A 17 8.41 13.18 -13.63
CA ARG A 17 8.88 12.76 -12.30
C ARG A 17 8.05 11.64 -11.71
N VAL A 18 8.68 10.91 -10.84
CA VAL A 18 8.04 9.93 -9.95
C VAL A 18 7.86 10.57 -8.59
N GLY A 19 6.63 10.61 -8.06
CA GLY A 19 6.36 10.96 -6.68
C GLY A 19 6.67 9.77 -5.77
N ILE A 20 7.45 9.98 -4.70
CA ILE A 20 7.80 8.93 -3.74
C ILE A 20 7.28 9.33 -2.37
N VAL A 21 6.44 8.47 -1.78
CA VAL A 21 5.99 8.61 -0.40
C VAL A 21 6.57 7.48 0.42
N THR A 22 7.34 7.83 1.45
CA THR A 22 7.91 6.90 2.42
C THR A 22 7.19 7.03 3.74
N LEU A 23 6.58 5.95 4.24
CA LEU A 23 5.99 5.89 5.56
C LEU A 23 7.11 6.03 6.61
N ASN A 24 6.96 6.95 7.56
CA ASN A 24 8.04 7.36 8.46
C ASN A 24 7.61 7.39 9.93
N ARG A 25 7.11 6.26 10.42
CA ARG A 25 6.90 5.97 11.86
C ARG A 25 7.74 4.74 12.28
N PRO A 26 9.09 4.78 12.14
CA PRO A 26 9.93 3.58 12.26
C PRO A 26 9.89 2.94 13.66
N LYS A 27 9.67 3.70 14.71
CA LYS A 27 9.53 3.20 16.10
C LYS A 27 8.29 2.33 16.29
N GLN A 28 7.25 2.56 15.49
CA GLN A 28 5.99 1.81 15.47
C GLN A 28 5.90 0.86 14.27
N LEU A 29 7.03 0.54 13.61
CA LEU A 29 7.04 -0.26 12.38
C LEU A 29 6.03 0.24 11.33
N ASN A 30 5.90 1.55 11.19
CA ASN A 30 4.96 2.23 10.31
C ASN A 30 3.48 1.86 10.55
N ALA A 31 3.09 1.54 11.80
CA ALA A 31 1.70 1.32 12.13
C ALA A 31 0.83 2.52 11.71
N LEU A 32 -0.30 2.23 11.05
CA LEU A 32 -1.16 3.20 10.41
C LEU A 32 -2.11 3.82 11.44
N ASN A 33 -2.08 5.13 11.56
CA ASN A 33 -3.03 5.92 12.34
C ASN A 33 -3.64 7.03 11.47
N ASP A 34 -4.61 7.74 12.00
CA ASP A 34 -5.33 8.80 11.29
C ASP A 34 -4.40 9.86 10.69
N GLN A 35 -3.43 10.34 11.48
CA GLN A 35 -2.49 11.35 11.01
C GLN A 35 -1.69 10.87 9.79
N LEU A 36 -1.15 9.65 9.86
CA LEU A 36 -0.40 9.08 8.74
C LEU A 36 -1.27 8.94 7.50
N MET A 37 -2.51 8.46 7.66
CA MET A 37 -3.42 8.28 6.53
C MET A 37 -3.89 9.61 5.93
N ASP A 38 -4.09 10.64 6.74
CA ASP A 38 -4.41 12.00 6.28
C ASP A 38 -3.22 12.62 5.52
N GLU A 39 -2.00 12.49 6.05
CA GLU A 39 -0.79 12.99 5.40
C GLU A 39 -0.51 12.25 4.08
N LEU A 40 -0.65 10.92 4.07
CA LEU A 40 -0.54 10.08 2.88
C LEU A 40 -1.53 10.51 1.80
N GLY A 41 -2.81 10.64 2.15
CA GLY A 41 -3.85 11.08 1.23
C GLY A 41 -3.57 12.47 0.66
N THR A 42 -3.07 13.39 1.48
CA THR A 42 -2.70 14.75 1.08
C THR A 42 -1.53 14.72 0.08
N ALA A 43 -0.48 13.96 0.37
CA ALA A 43 0.68 13.84 -0.52
C ALA A 43 0.32 13.21 -1.87
N LEU A 44 -0.45 12.11 -1.85
CA LEU A 44 -0.86 11.43 -3.08
C LEU A 44 -1.77 12.31 -3.95
N LYS A 45 -2.71 13.03 -3.37
CA LYS A 45 -3.56 13.99 -4.11
C LYS A 45 -2.75 15.14 -4.71
N ALA A 46 -1.75 15.64 -3.99
CA ALA A 46 -0.86 16.67 -4.52
C ALA A 46 -0.07 16.16 -5.72
N PHE A 47 0.48 14.95 -5.66
CA PHE A 47 1.16 14.32 -6.79
C PHE A 47 0.22 13.98 -7.95
N ASP A 48 -1.02 13.57 -7.65
CA ASP A 48 -2.03 13.29 -8.68
C ASP A 48 -2.42 14.56 -9.47
N ALA A 49 -2.44 15.70 -8.81
CA ALA A 49 -2.74 17.01 -9.41
C ALA A 49 -1.55 17.69 -10.10
N ASP A 50 -0.31 17.23 -9.88
CA ASP A 50 0.92 17.81 -10.47
C ASP A 50 1.21 17.19 -11.84
N ASP A 51 1.01 17.91 -12.93
CA ASP A 51 1.22 17.43 -14.30
C ASP A 51 2.65 16.94 -14.59
N SER A 52 3.63 17.33 -13.79
CA SER A 52 5.02 16.84 -13.90
C SER A 52 5.22 15.43 -13.30
N ILE A 53 4.26 14.92 -12.53
CA ILE A 53 4.31 13.58 -11.94
C ILE A 53 3.53 12.60 -12.83
N GLY A 54 4.16 11.52 -13.26
CA GLY A 54 3.52 10.49 -14.09
C GLY A 54 3.15 9.19 -13.34
N CYS A 55 3.89 8.88 -12.27
CA CYS A 55 3.69 7.68 -11.46
C CYS A 55 4.11 7.97 -10.01
N MET A 56 3.62 7.17 -9.07
CA MET A 56 3.97 7.28 -7.65
C MET A 56 4.49 5.96 -7.11
N ILE A 57 5.36 6.04 -6.09
CA ILE A 57 5.84 4.90 -5.32
C ILE A 57 5.44 5.15 -3.85
N LEU A 58 4.83 4.15 -3.23
CA LEU A 58 4.60 4.10 -1.80
C LEU A 58 5.52 3.03 -1.19
N THR A 59 6.30 3.42 -0.18
CA THR A 59 7.24 2.52 0.48
C THR A 59 7.30 2.78 1.99
N GLY A 60 8.03 1.94 2.70
CA GLY A 60 8.28 2.07 4.15
C GLY A 60 9.77 1.99 4.47
N SER A 61 10.10 1.27 5.54
CA SER A 61 11.48 0.98 5.93
C SER A 61 11.85 -0.48 5.56
N GLU A 62 13.14 -0.82 5.56
CA GLU A 62 13.61 -2.19 5.34
C GLU A 62 12.99 -3.22 6.29
N LYS A 63 12.62 -2.81 7.52
CA LYS A 63 12.01 -3.68 8.54
C LYS A 63 10.51 -3.83 8.36
N ALA A 64 9.84 -2.79 7.89
CA ALA A 64 8.39 -2.81 7.70
C ALA A 64 7.96 -1.78 6.65
N PHE A 65 7.19 -2.23 5.69
CA PHE A 65 6.33 -1.36 4.91
C PHE A 65 5.30 -0.71 5.86
N ALA A 66 4.43 -1.52 6.45
CA ALA A 66 3.54 -1.12 7.55
C ALA A 66 3.07 -2.37 8.31
N ALA A 67 3.21 -2.38 9.63
CA ALA A 67 2.89 -3.55 10.47
C ALA A 67 1.41 -3.65 10.89
N GLY A 68 0.53 -2.86 10.30
CA GLY A 68 -0.92 -2.88 10.55
C GLY A 68 -1.46 -1.55 11.04
N ALA A 69 -2.71 -1.56 11.51
CA ALA A 69 -3.30 -0.41 12.19
C ALA A 69 -2.63 -0.17 13.56
N ASP A 70 -2.57 1.07 13.99
CA ASP A 70 -2.10 1.44 15.33
C ASP A 70 -3.16 1.04 16.36
N ILE A 71 -2.99 -0.16 16.94
CA ILE A 71 -3.94 -0.75 17.91
C ILE A 71 -4.12 0.17 19.13
N GLY A 72 -3.05 0.87 19.54
CA GLY A 72 -3.13 1.82 20.65
C GLY A 72 -4.08 2.98 20.37
N ALA A 73 -4.05 3.49 19.14
CA ALA A 73 -4.98 4.54 18.70
C ALA A 73 -6.44 4.05 18.60
N MET A 74 -6.64 2.76 18.37
CA MET A 74 -7.97 2.14 18.22
C MET A 74 -8.53 1.58 19.54
N ALA A 75 -7.73 1.46 20.59
CA ALA A 75 -8.12 0.74 21.82
C ALA A 75 -9.37 1.29 22.51
N SER A 76 -9.71 2.56 22.29
CA SER A 76 -10.91 3.19 22.84
C SER A 76 -12.14 3.11 21.94
N TYR A 77 -12.04 2.55 20.73
CA TYR A 77 -13.14 2.54 19.75
C TYR A 77 -14.08 1.38 20.03
N GLY A 78 -15.35 1.71 20.22
CA GLY A 78 -16.45 0.75 20.16
C GLY A 78 -16.98 0.61 18.74
N PHE A 79 -17.91 -0.33 18.55
CA PHE A 79 -18.60 -0.53 17.26
C PHE A 79 -19.24 0.78 16.74
N ALA A 80 -19.92 1.52 17.62
CA ALA A 80 -20.59 2.77 17.26
C ALA A 80 -19.59 3.85 16.80
N ASP A 81 -18.39 3.89 17.40
CA ASP A 81 -17.34 4.84 16.98
C ASP A 81 -16.79 4.49 15.61
N ALA A 82 -16.48 3.21 15.38
CA ALA A 82 -15.93 2.75 14.11
C ALA A 82 -16.94 2.89 12.97
N TYR A 83 -18.20 2.49 13.20
CA TYR A 83 -19.26 2.52 12.20
C TYR A 83 -19.80 3.92 11.95
N GLY A 84 -20.08 4.69 13.02
CA GLY A 84 -20.72 6.01 12.91
C GLY A 84 -19.77 7.13 12.46
N LYS A 85 -18.46 6.93 12.55
CA LYS A 85 -17.44 7.91 12.12
C LYS A 85 -16.77 7.55 10.79
N ASP A 86 -17.28 6.53 10.08
CA ASP A 86 -16.71 6.06 8.82
C ASP A 86 -15.19 5.82 8.91
N PHE A 87 -14.74 5.18 9.99
CA PHE A 87 -13.33 5.07 10.38
C PHE A 87 -12.39 4.67 9.23
N ILE A 88 -12.77 3.67 8.42
CA ILE A 88 -11.95 3.24 7.29
C ILE A 88 -12.17 4.12 6.06
N THR A 89 -13.44 4.42 5.72
CA THR A 89 -13.76 5.13 4.48
C THR A 89 -13.36 6.60 4.53
N ARG A 90 -13.22 7.18 5.72
CA ARG A 90 -12.85 8.58 5.90
C ARG A 90 -11.49 8.92 5.26
N ASN A 91 -10.45 8.15 5.50
CA ASN A 91 -9.10 8.47 5.02
C ASN A 91 -8.28 7.26 4.50
N TRP A 92 -8.57 6.04 4.92
CA TRP A 92 -7.78 4.86 4.51
C TRP A 92 -7.94 4.54 3.03
N GLU A 93 -9.10 4.77 2.46
CA GLU A 93 -9.40 4.48 1.05
C GLU A 93 -9.07 5.62 0.08
N GLN A 94 -8.47 6.72 0.53
CA GLN A 94 -8.13 7.86 -0.34
C GLN A 94 -7.25 7.48 -1.52
N ILE A 95 -6.33 6.51 -1.36
CA ILE A 95 -5.47 6.00 -2.44
C ILE A 95 -6.27 5.46 -3.63
N ARG A 96 -7.49 4.94 -3.40
CA ARG A 96 -8.37 4.43 -4.48
C ARG A 96 -8.91 5.54 -5.39
N SER A 97 -8.91 6.79 -4.95
CA SER A 97 -9.34 7.93 -5.76
C SER A 97 -8.23 8.52 -6.65
N ILE A 98 -6.99 8.05 -6.47
CA ILE A 98 -5.83 8.52 -7.23
C ILE A 98 -5.87 7.95 -8.64
N ARG A 99 -5.78 8.81 -9.64
CA ARG A 99 -5.89 8.45 -11.06
C ARG A 99 -4.57 7.95 -11.64
N LYS A 100 -3.45 8.55 -11.23
CA LYS A 100 -2.12 8.13 -11.67
C LYS A 100 -1.70 6.83 -10.99
N PRO A 101 -0.87 6.00 -11.63
CA PRO A 101 -0.40 4.75 -11.03
C PRO A 101 0.36 4.95 -9.72
N VAL A 102 0.12 4.04 -8.77
CA VAL A 102 0.82 3.94 -7.49
C VAL A 102 1.40 2.54 -7.33
N ILE A 103 2.71 2.43 -7.23
CA ILE A 103 3.44 1.18 -7.02
C ILE A 103 3.72 1.03 -5.52
N ALA A 104 3.38 -0.10 -4.91
CA ALA A 104 3.86 -0.43 -3.57
C ALA A 104 5.24 -1.10 -3.67
N ALA A 105 6.28 -0.45 -3.11
CA ALA A 105 7.60 -1.04 -2.92
C ALA A 105 7.70 -1.57 -1.48
N VAL A 106 7.56 -2.90 -1.32
CA VAL A 106 7.35 -3.54 -0.02
C VAL A 106 8.60 -4.27 0.44
N SER A 107 9.13 -3.91 1.61
CA SER A 107 10.16 -4.65 2.33
C SER A 107 9.73 -4.89 3.78
N GLY A 108 10.23 -5.99 4.37
CA GLY A 108 9.87 -6.37 5.73
C GLY A 108 8.38 -6.65 5.88
N PHE A 109 7.77 -6.20 6.97
CA PHE A 109 6.38 -6.52 7.31
C PHE A 109 5.38 -5.64 6.56
N ALA A 110 4.41 -6.27 5.89
CA ALA A 110 3.18 -5.69 5.38
C ALA A 110 2.02 -6.50 5.97
N LEU A 111 1.50 -6.11 7.13
CA LEU A 111 0.56 -6.91 7.92
C LEU A 111 -0.75 -6.16 8.14
N GLY A 112 -1.87 -6.88 8.17
CA GLY A 112 -3.18 -6.30 8.41
C GLY A 112 -3.46 -5.10 7.52
N GLY A 113 -3.81 -3.97 8.11
CA GLY A 113 -3.99 -2.71 7.38
C GLY A 113 -2.81 -2.32 6.48
N GLY A 114 -1.57 -2.69 6.84
CA GLY A 114 -0.39 -2.47 5.99
C GLY A 114 -0.41 -3.34 4.73
N CYS A 115 -0.83 -4.60 4.83
CA CYS A 115 -1.05 -5.47 3.68
C CYS A 115 -2.23 -4.96 2.83
N GLU A 116 -3.29 -4.48 3.47
CA GLU A 116 -4.45 -3.89 2.80
C GLU A 116 -4.07 -2.62 2.03
N LEU A 117 -3.24 -1.75 2.62
CA LEU A 117 -2.71 -0.56 1.95
C LEU A 117 -1.84 -0.92 0.73
N ALA A 118 -0.97 -1.93 0.85
CA ALA A 118 -0.17 -2.41 -0.28
C ALA A 118 -1.07 -2.94 -1.41
N MET A 119 -2.15 -3.68 -1.08
CA MET A 119 -3.13 -4.18 -2.05
C MET A 119 -4.04 -3.08 -2.64
N MET A 120 -4.10 -1.89 -2.07
CA MET A 120 -4.79 -0.74 -2.65
C MET A 120 -3.96 -0.03 -3.72
N CYS A 121 -2.64 -0.25 -3.75
CA CYS A 121 -1.79 0.18 -4.84
C CYS A 121 -2.08 -0.64 -6.11
N ASP A 122 -1.62 -0.17 -7.26
CA ASP A 122 -1.93 -0.81 -8.54
C ASP A 122 -1.19 -2.14 -8.73
N PHE A 123 0.05 -2.23 -8.24
CA PHE A 123 0.79 -3.49 -8.11
C PHE A 123 1.89 -3.37 -7.05
N ILE A 124 2.37 -4.54 -6.62
CA ILE A 124 3.38 -4.65 -5.58
C ILE A 124 4.68 -5.17 -6.18
N ILE A 125 5.79 -4.50 -5.91
CA ILE A 125 7.16 -5.01 -6.05
C ILE A 125 7.65 -5.29 -4.64
N ALA A 126 8.12 -6.49 -4.37
CA ALA A 126 8.56 -6.88 -3.03
C ALA A 126 10.06 -7.15 -2.98
N ALA A 127 10.68 -6.80 -1.86
CA ALA A 127 11.97 -7.33 -1.50
C ALA A 127 11.86 -8.80 -1.06
N ASP A 128 12.94 -9.56 -1.20
CA ASP A 128 13.02 -10.98 -0.80
C ASP A 128 12.76 -11.20 0.70
N ASN A 129 12.96 -10.18 1.54
CA ASN A 129 12.67 -10.21 2.98
C ASN A 129 11.20 -9.89 3.32
N ALA A 130 10.35 -9.55 2.34
CA ALA A 130 8.98 -9.12 2.59
C ALA A 130 8.11 -10.24 3.16
N LYS A 131 7.22 -9.87 4.09
CA LYS A 131 6.23 -10.76 4.73
C LYS A 131 4.86 -10.10 4.68
N PHE A 132 3.90 -10.81 4.10
CA PHE A 132 2.52 -10.37 3.96
C PHE A 132 1.61 -11.17 4.88
N GLY A 133 0.57 -10.56 5.44
CA GLY A 133 -0.37 -11.28 6.30
C GLY A 133 -1.60 -10.48 6.68
N GLN A 134 -2.64 -11.21 7.11
CA GLN A 134 -3.87 -10.67 7.67
C GLN A 134 -4.08 -11.29 9.07
N PRO A 135 -3.32 -10.82 10.09
CA PRO A 135 -3.31 -11.45 11.41
C PRO A 135 -4.42 -10.95 12.35
N GLU A 136 -5.42 -10.22 11.85
CA GLU A 136 -6.50 -9.59 12.60
C GLU A 136 -7.26 -10.58 13.49
N ILE A 137 -7.36 -11.84 13.05
CA ILE A 137 -8.02 -12.91 13.83
C ILE A 137 -7.36 -13.12 15.22
N LYS A 138 -6.06 -12.82 15.36
CA LYS A 138 -5.36 -12.89 16.64
C LYS A 138 -5.82 -11.83 17.64
N LEU A 139 -6.50 -10.81 17.15
CA LEU A 139 -7.10 -9.73 17.96
C LEU A 139 -8.63 -9.92 18.11
N GLY A 140 -9.19 -11.02 17.57
CA GLY A 140 -10.62 -11.26 17.59
C GLY A 140 -11.44 -10.38 16.63
N ILE A 141 -10.79 -9.81 15.61
CA ILE A 141 -11.42 -8.99 14.58
C ILE A 141 -11.12 -9.54 13.18
N ILE A 142 -11.72 -8.95 12.15
CA ILE A 142 -11.50 -9.30 10.75
C ILE A 142 -10.73 -8.18 10.03
N PRO A 143 -10.09 -8.45 8.87
CA PRO A 143 -9.53 -7.41 8.02
C PRO A 143 -10.59 -6.37 7.65
N GLY A 144 -10.33 -5.08 7.95
CA GLY A 144 -11.32 -4.01 7.88
C GLY A 144 -11.17 -3.07 6.68
N ALA A 145 -9.99 -3.00 6.08
CA ALA A 145 -9.70 -2.08 4.98
C ALA A 145 -9.64 -2.80 3.61
N GLY A 146 -10.48 -3.82 3.42
CA GLY A 146 -10.68 -4.53 2.15
C GLY A 146 -9.86 -5.79 1.96
N GLY A 147 -9.12 -6.26 2.98
CA GLY A 147 -8.36 -7.51 2.93
C GLY A 147 -9.22 -8.72 2.63
N THR A 148 -10.44 -8.79 3.18
CA THR A 148 -11.41 -9.86 2.88
C THR A 148 -11.86 -9.88 1.42
N GLN A 149 -11.63 -8.82 0.67
CA GLN A 149 -12.05 -8.67 -0.72
C GLN A 149 -10.86 -8.77 -1.69
N ARG A 150 -9.76 -8.02 -1.42
CA ARG A 150 -8.61 -7.97 -2.32
C ARG A 150 -7.73 -9.21 -2.24
N LEU A 151 -7.48 -9.72 -1.02
CA LEU A 151 -6.63 -10.89 -0.86
C LEU A 151 -7.16 -12.12 -1.60
N PRO A 152 -8.46 -12.54 -1.44
CA PRO A 152 -8.95 -13.71 -2.15
C PRO A 152 -9.02 -13.53 -3.66
N ARG A 153 -9.13 -12.30 -4.17
CA ARG A 153 -9.04 -12.03 -5.60
C ARG A 153 -7.60 -12.17 -6.13
N ALA A 154 -6.60 -11.80 -5.33
CA ALA A 154 -5.20 -11.93 -5.71
C ALA A 154 -4.70 -13.37 -5.60
N VAL A 155 -4.91 -14.05 -4.46
CA VAL A 155 -4.26 -15.33 -4.15
C VAL A 155 -5.20 -16.56 -4.21
N GLY A 156 -6.46 -16.34 -4.53
CA GLY A 156 -7.50 -17.36 -4.50
C GLY A 156 -8.02 -17.65 -3.08
N LYS A 157 -9.24 -18.22 -3.01
CA LYS A 157 -9.96 -18.46 -1.76
C LYS A 157 -9.17 -19.29 -0.75
N ALA A 158 -8.51 -20.37 -1.20
CA ALA A 158 -7.85 -21.32 -0.30
C ALA A 158 -6.73 -20.66 0.50
N LYS A 159 -5.83 -19.91 -0.15
CA LYS A 159 -4.74 -19.20 0.54
C LYS A 159 -5.26 -18.05 1.39
N ALA A 160 -6.23 -17.30 0.90
CA ALA A 160 -6.83 -16.21 1.66
C ALA A 160 -7.48 -16.70 2.96
N MET A 161 -8.21 -17.82 2.91
CA MET A 161 -8.82 -18.45 4.09
C MET A 161 -7.77 -18.96 5.07
N ASP A 162 -6.72 -19.62 4.58
CA ASP A 162 -5.61 -20.09 5.41
C ASP A 162 -4.95 -18.91 6.14
N MET A 163 -4.62 -17.83 5.44
CA MET A 163 -4.02 -16.63 6.05
C MET A 163 -4.97 -15.95 7.05
N ALA A 164 -6.23 -15.74 6.68
CA ALA A 164 -7.18 -15.02 7.51
C ALA A 164 -7.61 -15.81 8.76
N LEU A 165 -7.72 -17.14 8.67
CA LEU A 165 -8.18 -17.97 9.80
C LEU A 165 -7.06 -18.40 10.74
N THR A 166 -5.84 -18.53 10.24
CA THR A 166 -4.68 -18.93 11.06
C THR A 166 -3.84 -17.73 11.51
N GLY A 167 -3.96 -16.59 10.81
CA GLY A 167 -3.11 -15.43 11.00
C GLY A 167 -1.64 -15.69 10.64
N ARG A 168 -1.38 -16.69 9.76
CA ARG A 168 -0.02 -16.93 9.25
C ARG A 168 0.42 -15.83 8.29
N MET A 169 1.71 -15.70 8.12
CA MET A 169 2.31 -14.84 7.10
C MET A 169 2.68 -15.65 5.85
N MET A 170 2.70 -14.96 4.73
CA MET A 170 3.19 -15.40 3.43
C MET A 170 4.51 -14.69 3.16
N ASP A 171 5.53 -15.39 2.73
CA ASP A 171 6.79 -14.76 2.30
C ASP A 171 6.69 -14.20 0.87
N ALA A 172 7.74 -13.48 0.46
CA ALA A 172 7.77 -12.82 -0.85
C ALA A 172 7.63 -13.81 -2.02
N VAL A 173 8.29 -14.97 -1.94
CA VAL A 173 8.27 -15.99 -2.99
C VAL A 173 6.87 -16.63 -3.10
N GLU A 174 6.25 -16.95 -1.96
CA GLU A 174 4.88 -17.46 -1.96
C GLU A 174 3.91 -16.39 -2.48
N ALA A 175 4.11 -15.12 -2.13
CA ALA A 175 3.27 -14.00 -2.55
C ALA A 175 3.32 -13.79 -4.08
N GLU A 176 4.51 -13.86 -4.69
CA GLU A 176 4.67 -13.79 -6.14
C GLU A 176 4.00 -14.97 -6.84
N ARG A 177 4.30 -16.20 -6.40
CA ARG A 177 3.70 -17.42 -6.98
C ARG A 177 2.18 -17.46 -6.88
N SER A 178 1.62 -16.77 -5.89
CA SER A 178 0.17 -16.71 -5.66
C SER A 178 -0.51 -15.56 -6.38
N GLY A 179 0.24 -14.62 -6.98
CA GLY A 179 -0.32 -13.48 -7.70
C GLY A 179 -0.58 -12.24 -6.85
N LEU A 180 -0.15 -12.21 -5.58
CA LEU A 180 -0.23 -11.01 -4.74
C LEU A 180 0.83 -9.97 -5.12
N VAL A 181 2.03 -10.44 -5.46
CA VAL A 181 3.20 -9.62 -5.81
C VAL A 181 3.53 -9.78 -7.28
N SER A 182 3.79 -8.70 -7.97
CA SER A 182 4.14 -8.68 -9.39
C SER A 182 5.54 -9.24 -9.67
N ARG A 183 6.49 -8.91 -8.79
CA ARG A 183 7.90 -9.37 -8.89
C ARG A 183 8.61 -9.27 -7.56
N VAL A 184 9.59 -10.16 -7.34
CA VAL A 184 10.46 -10.17 -6.14
C VAL A 184 11.89 -9.86 -6.56
N VAL A 185 12.56 -9.00 -5.78
CA VAL A 185 13.94 -8.58 -6.01
C VAL A 185 14.74 -8.62 -4.69
N PRO A 186 16.08 -8.66 -4.74
CA PRO A 186 16.90 -8.46 -3.54
C PRO A 186 16.58 -7.14 -2.85
N LEU A 187 16.67 -7.11 -1.51
CA LEU A 187 16.32 -5.93 -0.71
C LEU A 187 17.04 -4.66 -1.18
N ASP A 188 18.34 -4.75 -1.47
CA ASP A 188 19.17 -3.65 -1.95
C ASP A 188 18.79 -3.13 -3.35
N LYS A 189 17.94 -3.86 -4.09
CA LYS A 189 17.44 -3.53 -5.43
C LYS A 189 16.00 -3.05 -5.47
N LEU A 190 15.28 -3.10 -4.35
CA LEU A 190 13.85 -2.81 -4.31
C LEU A 190 13.51 -1.43 -4.88
N MET A 191 14.19 -0.39 -4.41
CA MET A 191 13.89 0.97 -4.85
C MET A 191 14.38 1.25 -6.27
N ASP A 192 15.49 0.66 -6.70
CA ASP A 192 15.97 0.77 -8.08
C ASP A 192 14.95 0.17 -9.06
N GLU A 193 14.42 -1.01 -8.73
CA GLU A 193 13.42 -1.70 -9.54
C GLU A 193 12.09 -0.95 -9.58
N ALA A 194 11.61 -0.48 -8.42
CA ALA A 194 10.37 0.29 -8.33
C ALA A 194 10.49 1.62 -9.11
N LEU A 195 11.61 2.32 -8.97
CA LEU A 195 11.88 3.56 -9.70
C LEU A 195 11.99 3.32 -11.20
N GLY A 196 12.69 2.26 -11.63
CA GLY A 196 12.77 1.87 -13.04
C GLY A 196 11.40 1.61 -13.65
N ALA A 197 10.55 0.85 -12.96
CA ALA A 197 9.17 0.59 -13.40
C ALA A 197 8.33 1.90 -13.46
N ALA A 198 8.46 2.76 -12.45
CA ALA A 198 7.73 4.02 -12.41
C ALA A 198 8.16 4.99 -13.52
N LEU A 199 9.48 5.08 -13.81
CA LEU A 199 9.98 5.92 -14.90
C LEU A 199 9.52 5.41 -16.26
N MET A 200 9.50 4.09 -16.49
CA MET A 200 8.92 3.53 -17.72
C MET A 200 7.45 3.94 -17.90
N ILE A 201 6.65 3.95 -16.82
CA ILE A 201 5.27 4.42 -16.85
C ILE A 201 5.21 5.92 -17.15
N CYS A 202 6.09 6.72 -16.56
CA CYS A 202 6.17 8.16 -16.81
C CYS A 202 6.48 8.50 -18.28
N ASP A 203 7.18 7.64 -19.00
CA ASP A 203 7.51 7.80 -20.43
C ASP A 203 6.35 7.50 -21.39
N LEU A 204 5.27 6.91 -20.87
CA LEU A 204 4.09 6.57 -21.68
C LEU A 204 3.07 7.73 -21.74
N GLY A 205 2.09 7.61 -22.62
CA GLY A 205 0.98 8.57 -22.74
C GLY A 205 0.10 8.53 -21.49
N GLN A 206 0.15 9.55 -20.65
CA GLN A 206 -0.46 9.56 -19.32
C GLN A 206 -1.97 9.32 -19.32
N LEU A 207 -2.70 9.85 -20.32
CA LEU A 207 -4.14 9.60 -20.45
C LEU A 207 -4.44 8.11 -20.69
N ALA A 208 -3.63 7.44 -21.53
CA ALA A 208 -3.77 6.00 -21.76
C ALA A 208 -3.42 5.18 -20.52
N VAL A 209 -2.38 5.57 -19.78
CA VAL A 209 -1.99 4.94 -18.52
C VAL A 209 -3.12 5.01 -17.50
N MET A 210 -3.69 6.21 -17.28
CA MET A 210 -4.82 6.38 -16.37
C MET A 210 -6.06 5.61 -16.80
N ALA A 211 -6.38 5.59 -18.11
CA ALA A 211 -7.50 4.83 -18.64
C ALA A 211 -7.29 3.30 -18.49
N ALA A 212 -6.06 2.81 -18.69
CA ALA A 212 -5.73 1.40 -18.48
C ALA A 212 -5.90 1.01 -17.00
N LYS A 213 -5.36 1.81 -16.06
CA LYS A 213 -5.57 1.63 -14.61
C LYS A 213 -7.06 1.57 -14.27
N GLU A 214 -7.84 2.56 -14.72
CA GLU A 214 -9.28 2.61 -14.45
C GLU A 214 -9.99 1.37 -15.00
N SER A 215 -9.68 0.96 -16.24
CA SER A 215 -10.31 -0.19 -16.88
C SER A 215 -10.01 -1.51 -16.15
N VAL A 216 -8.77 -1.71 -15.71
CA VAL A 216 -8.38 -2.89 -14.92
C VAL A 216 -9.07 -2.87 -13.56
N ASN A 217 -9.09 -1.73 -12.86
CA ASN A 217 -9.72 -1.62 -11.54
C ASN A 217 -11.24 -1.87 -11.57
N ARG A 218 -11.91 -1.63 -12.70
CA ARG A 218 -13.35 -1.96 -12.86
C ARG A 218 -13.65 -3.45 -12.93
N SER A 219 -12.65 -4.31 -13.10
CA SER A 219 -12.81 -5.77 -13.07
C SER A 219 -12.75 -6.36 -11.66
N PHE A 220 -12.44 -5.53 -10.67
CA PHE A 220 -12.31 -5.88 -9.25
C PHE A 220 -13.30 -5.12 -8.38
#